data_99e6af708602b16c80d30efa22458231
#
_entry.id   99e6af708602b16c80d30efa22458231
#
_cell.length_a   1.000
_cell.length_b   1.000
_cell.length_c   1.000
_cell.angle_alpha   90.00
_cell.angle_beta   90.00
_cell.angle_gamma   90.00
#
_symmetry.space_group_name_H-M   'P 1'
#
loop_
_entity.id
_entity.type
_entity.pdbx_description
1 polymer ?
#
loop_
_entity_poly.entity_id
_entity_poly.type
_entity_poly.pdbx_seq_one_letter_code
_entity_poly.pdbx_strand_id
1 'polypeptide(L)'
;LNRFTQKIDPPNPKTFIGTGKMLEVFDFVKKNDISSIIFDDELTPAQQGNIEKILKIKVLDRTGLILDIFAQRAKTSYARTQVELAQYQYLLPRLKGLWTHLERQKGGIGMRGPGETEIETDRRIVRDKISLLKKKLITIDKQMATQRGNRGALVRVALVGYTNVGKSTLMNVIAKSDVFAENKLFATLD
;
A
#
# COMPACT_ATOMS: atom_id res chain seq x y z
N LEU A 1 -9.57 13.37 -15.24
CA LEU A 1 -9.46 13.37 -13.76
C LEU A 1 -10.29 14.50 -13.20
N ASN A 2 -11.31 14.18 -12.39
CA ASN A 2 -12.05 15.17 -11.64
C ASN A 2 -11.61 15.16 -10.17
N ARG A 3 -11.60 16.30 -9.51
CA ARG A 3 -11.18 16.45 -8.12
C ARG A 3 -12.32 17.03 -7.29
N PHE A 4 -12.65 16.36 -6.21
CA PHE A 4 -13.58 16.83 -5.20
C PHE A 4 -12.80 17.29 -3.98
N THR A 5 -13.15 18.47 -3.45
CA THR A 5 -12.53 19.00 -2.25
C THR A 5 -13.62 19.31 -1.22
N GLN A 6 -13.33 19.02 0.05
CA GLN A 6 -14.19 19.35 1.17
C GLN A 6 -13.32 19.73 2.37
N LYS A 7 -13.63 20.84 3.03
CA LYS A 7 -13.03 21.17 4.33
C LYS A 7 -13.77 20.35 5.40
N ILE A 8 -13.05 19.50 6.10
CA ILE A 8 -13.62 18.56 7.08
C ILE A 8 -12.93 18.79 8.42
N ASP A 9 -13.72 19.00 9.46
CA ASP A 9 -13.23 19.07 10.84
C ASP A 9 -14.40 18.84 11.81
N PRO A 10 -14.50 17.67 12.49
CA PRO A 10 -13.74 16.44 12.31
C PRO A 10 -14.23 15.58 11.11
N PRO A 11 -13.42 14.62 10.63
CA PRO A 11 -13.83 13.67 9.58
C PRO A 11 -15.00 12.82 10.03
N ASN A 12 -15.89 12.46 9.08
CA ASN A 12 -17.00 11.57 9.37
C ASN A 12 -16.47 10.16 9.74
N PRO A 13 -16.85 9.60 10.90
CA PRO A 13 -16.33 8.30 11.34
C PRO A 13 -16.76 7.14 10.43
N LYS A 14 -17.87 7.27 9.67
CA LYS A 14 -18.37 6.21 8.79
C LYS A 14 -17.82 6.29 7.36
N THR A 15 -17.70 7.49 6.81
CA THR A 15 -17.42 7.69 5.36
C THR A 15 -16.31 8.70 5.09
N PHE A 16 -15.61 9.18 6.12
CA PHE A 16 -14.60 10.22 6.06
C PHE A 16 -15.17 11.59 5.61
N ILE A 17 -15.84 11.65 4.46
CA ILE A 17 -16.52 12.84 3.94
C ILE A 17 -17.99 12.87 4.37
N GLY A 18 -18.60 14.08 4.35
CA GLY A 18 -20.00 14.26 4.69
C GLY A 18 -20.98 13.61 3.70
N THR A 19 -22.19 13.33 4.16
CA THR A 19 -23.22 12.62 3.35
C THR A 19 -23.57 13.35 2.05
N GLY A 20 -23.69 14.68 2.08
CA GLY A 20 -23.97 15.48 0.88
C GLY A 20 -22.84 15.37 -0.15
N LYS A 21 -21.57 15.45 0.27
CA LYS A 21 -20.43 15.24 -0.64
C LYS A 21 -20.35 13.81 -1.16
N MET A 22 -20.74 12.84 -0.34
CA MET A 22 -20.80 11.44 -0.77
C MET A 22 -21.84 11.23 -1.88
N LEU A 23 -22.99 11.86 -1.80
CA LEU A 23 -24.02 11.82 -2.85
C LEU A 23 -23.54 12.47 -4.14
N GLU A 24 -22.90 13.63 -4.04
CA GLU A 24 -22.29 14.30 -5.22
C GLU A 24 -21.28 13.41 -5.94
N VAL A 25 -20.41 12.73 -5.16
CA VAL A 25 -19.44 11.79 -5.71
C VAL A 25 -20.12 10.58 -6.31
N PHE A 26 -21.16 10.04 -5.68
CA PHE A 26 -21.92 8.89 -6.17
C PHE A 26 -22.59 9.20 -7.52
N ASP A 27 -23.26 10.35 -7.66
CA ASP A 27 -23.90 10.76 -8.90
C ASP A 27 -22.88 10.97 -10.02
N PHE A 28 -21.72 11.55 -9.70
CA PHE A 28 -20.63 11.71 -10.65
C PHE A 28 -20.05 10.37 -11.12
N VAL A 29 -19.82 9.46 -10.18
CA VAL A 29 -19.32 8.10 -10.48
C VAL A 29 -20.26 7.36 -11.43
N LYS A 30 -21.56 7.40 -11.15
CA LYS A 30 -22.58 6.77 -12.00
C LYS A 30 -22.69 7.42 -13.39
N LYS A 31 -22.66 8.75 -13.45
CA LYS A 31 -22.81 9.49 -14.71
C LYS A 31 -21.63 9.27 -15.66
N ASN A 32 -20.43 9.05 -15.14
CA ASN A 32 -19.20 8.99 -15.93
C ASN A 32 -18.56 7.59 -15.97
N ASP A 33 -19.26 6.56 -15.51
CA ASP A 33 -18.80 5.16 -15.49
C ASP A 33 -17.39 5.01 -14.87
N ILE A 34 -17.18 5.62 -13.69
CA ILE A 34 -15.90 5.64 -13.01
C ILE A 34 -15.68 4.29 -12.31
N SER A 35 -14.54 3.65 -12.55
CA SER A 35 -14.18 2.34 -11.96
C SER A 35 -13.49 2.43 -10.60
N SER A 36 -12.88 3.57 -10.27
CA SER A 36 -12.12 3.72 -9.02
C SER A 36 -12.06 5.17 -8.56
N ILE A 37 -11.93 5.36 -7.25
CA ILE A 37 -11.74 6.66 -6.60
C ILE A 37 -10.53 6.60 -5.67
N ILE A 38 -9.81 7.72 -5.57
CA ILE A 38 -8.65 7.88 -4.70
C ILE A 38 -8.94 8.97 -3.68
N PHE A 39 -8.77 8.64 -2.41
CA PHE A 39 -8.77 9.61 -1.31
C PHE A 39 -7.34 10.07 -1.04
N ASP A 40 -7.13 11.39 -1.02
CA ASP A 40 -5.82 11.99 -0.70
C ASP A 40 -5.57 12.09 0.81
N ASP A 41 -6.20 11.20 1.56
CA ASP A 41 -6.06 11.01 3.00
C ASP A 41 -6.03 9.53 3.33
N GLU A 42 -5.67 9.20 4.58
CA GLU A 42 -5.68 7.84 5.07
C GLU A 42 -7.08 7.47 5.56
N LEU A 43 -7.62 6.36 5.05
CA LEU A 43 -8.92 5.83 5.46
C LEU A 43 -8.75 4.69 6.48
N THR A 44 -9.61 4.66 7.47
CA THR A 44 -9.75 3.47 8.30
C THR A 44 -10.35 2.32 7.47
N PRO A 45 -10.08 1.05 7.82
CA PRO A 45 -10.67 -0.10 7.12
C PRO A 45 -12.20 -0.06 7.08
N ALA A 46 -12.84 0.47 8.14
CA ALA A 46 -14.29 0.61 8.21
C ALA A 46 -14.81 1.69 7.25
N GLN A 47 -14.14 2.85 7.20
CA GLN A 47 -14.50 3.92 6.26
C GLN A 47 -14.37 3.45 4.81
N GLN A 48 -13.24 2.85 4.46
CA GLN A 48 -13.02 2.32 3.12
C GLN A 48 -14.11 1.34 2.72
N GLY A 49 -14.40 0.33 3.56
CA GLY A 49 -15.44 -0.66 3.28
C GLY A 49 -16.85 -0.07 3.19
N ASN A 50 -17.17 0.99 3.97
CA ASN A 50 -18.45 1.67 3.87
C ASN A 50 -18.58 2.47 2.58
N ILE A 51 -17.53 3.16 2.15
CA ILE A 51 -17.48 3.91 0.90
C ILE A 51 -17.62 2.97 -0.29
N GLU A 52 -16.90 1.85 -0.30
CA GLU A 52 -17.01 0.82 -1.36
C GLU A 52 -18.42 0.25 -1.47
N LYS A 53 -19.10 0.01 -0.33
CA LYS A 53 -20.50 -0.43 -0.32
C LYS A 53 -21.46 0.60 -0.93
N ILE A 54 -21.22 1.88 -0.68
CA ILE A 54 -22.05 2.96 -1.21
C ILE A 54 -21.80 3.17 -2.70
N LEU A 55 -20.53 3.32 -3.09
CA LEU A 55 -20.15 3.67 -4.45
C LEU A 55 -20.13 2.47 -5.40
N LYS A 56 -19.98 1.24 -4.88
CA LYS A 56 -19.83 -0.02 -5.63
C LYS A 56 -18.66 -0.02 -6.62
N ILE A 57 -17.62 0.74 -6.31
CA ILE A 57 -16.37 0.83 -7.08
C ILE A 57 -15.17 0.66 -6.15
N LYS A 58 -13.98 0.47 -6.73
CA LYS A 58 -12.73 0.36 -5.98
C LYS A 58 -12.39 1.70 -5.31
N VAL A 59 -12.10 1.65 -4.01
CA VAL A 59 -11.65 2.81 -3.23
C VAL A 59 -10.20 2.60 -2.82
N LEU A 60 -9.35 3.57 -3.14
CA LEU A 60 -7.96 3.63 -2.70
C LEU A 60 -7.78 4.83 -1.77
N ASP A 61 -6.98 4.67 -0.75
CA ASP A 61 -6.51 5.77 0.07
C ASP A 61 -5.07 6.14 -0.30
N ARG A 62 -4.52 7.19 0.31
CA ARG A 62 -3.15 7.65 0.07
C ARG A 62 -2.13 6.52 0.32
N THR A 63 -2.26 5.80 1.43
CA THR A 63 -1.35 4.70 1.79
C THR A 63 -1.39 3.56 0.80
N GLY A 64 -2.58 3.12 0.38
CA GLY A 64 -2.75 2.09 -0.65
C GLY A 64 -2.11 2.49 -1.98
N LEU A 65 -2.31 3.73 -2.42
CA LEU A 65 -1.70 4.23 -3.66
C LEU A 65 -0.16 4.29 -3.57
N ILE A 66 0.39 4.75 -2.45
CA ILE A 66 1.85 4.78 -2.23
C ILE A 66 2.44 3.37 -2.27
N LEU A 67 1.78 2.40 -1.62
CA LEU A 67 2.23 1.01 -1.63
C LEU A 67 2.21 0.41 -3.05
N ASP A 68 1.20 0.73 -3.86
CA ASP A 68 1.13 0.29 -5.25
C ASP A 68 2.27 0.89 -6.09
N ILE A 69 2.57 2.17 -5.91
CA ILE A 69 3.70 2.83 -6.58
C ILE A 69 5.03 2.18 -6.16
N PHE A 70 5.20 1.89 -4.89
CA PHE A 70 6.40 1.22 -4.38
C PHE A 70 6.54 -0.19 -4.92
N ALA A 71 5.45 -0.96 -5.01
CA ALA A 71 5.47 -2.29 -5.58
C ALA A 71 5.92 -2.32 -7.05
N GLN A 72 5.49 -1.32 -7.82
CA GLN A 72 5.91 -1.19 -9.22
C GLN A 72 7.38 -0.77 -9.38
N ARG A 73 7.94 -0.04 -8.41
CA ARG A 73 9.28 0.53 -8.49
C ARG A 73 10.36 -0.25 -7.76
N ALA A 74 10.00 -1.13 -6.85
CA ALA A 74 10.95 -1.95 -6.10
C ALA A 74 11.73 -2.89 -7.04
N LYS A 75 13.04 -2.66 -7.18
CA LYS A 75 13.91 -3.44 -8.07
C LYS A 75 14.69 -4.51 -7.31
N THR A 76 15.20 -4.20 -6.12
CA THR A 76 15.99 -5.14 -5.32
C THR A 76 15.11 -6.17 -4.62
N SER A 77 15.69 -7.31 -4.28
CA SER A 77 15.00 -8.36 -3.50
C SER A 77 14.60 -7.85 -2.11
N TYR A 78 15.42 -6.98 -1.51
CA TYR A 78 15.15 -6.38 -0.23
C TYR A 78 13.94 -5.45 -0.31
N ALA A 79 13.96 -4.46 -1.24
CA ALA A 79 12.86 -3.52 -1.43
C ALA A 79 11.54 -4.23 -1.77
N ARG A 80 11.55 -5.22 -2.67
CA ARG A 80 10.37 -6.03 -2.99
C ARG A 80 9.79 -6.72 -1.76
N THR A 81 10.64 -7.33 -0.93
CA THR A 81 10.19 -8.02 0.29
C THR A 81 9.64 -7.05 1.31
N GLN A 82 10.23 -5.85 1.46
CA GLN A 82 9.70 -4.81 2.36
C GLN A 82 8.34 -4.30 1.90
N VAL A 83 8.19 -3.98 0.61
CA VAL A 83 6.93 -3.48 0.06
C VAL A 83 5.84 -4.56 0.15
N GLU A 84 6.17 -5.81 -0.19
CA GLU A 84 5.23 -6.93 -0.07
C GLU A 84 4.76 -7.11 1.39
N LEU A 85 5.68 -7.01 2.35
CA LEU A 85 5.34 -7.05 3.77
C LEU A 85 4.39 -5.92 4.16
N ALA A 86 4.69 -4.68 3.74
CA ALA A 86 3.85 -3.52 4.02
C ALA A 86 2.45 -3.65 3.39
N GLN A 87 2.35 -4.18 2.16
CA GLN A 87 1.07 -4.45 1.51
C GLN A 87 0.23 -5.47 2.28
N TYR A 88 0.81 -6.59 2.74
CA TYR A 88 0.06 -7.56 3.55
C TYR A 88 -0.35 -7.01 4.92
N GLN A 89 0.48 -6.18 5.55
CA GLN A 89 0.14 -5.51 6.80
C GLN A 89 -1.01 -4.51 6.62
N TYR A 90 -1.00 -3.76 5.53
CA TYR A 90 -2.08 -2.85 5.15
C TYR A 90 -3.39 -3.60 4.81
N LEU A 91 -3.29 -4.72 4.12
CA LEU A 91 -4.42 -5.54 3.69
C LEU A 91 -5.11 -6.27 4.86
N LEU A 92 -4.35 -6.78 5.83
CA LEU A 92 -4.85 -7.64 6.91
C LEU A 92 -6.08 -7.08 7.65
N PRO A 93 -6.11 -5.82 8.11
CA PRO A 93 -7.29 -5.23 8.75
C PRO A 93 -8.45 -4.96 7.78
N ARG A 94 -8.17 -4.90 6.48
CA ARG A 94 -9.13 -4.58 5.40
C ARG A 94 -9.81 -5.80 4.78
N LEU A 95 -9.36 -7.00 5.11
CA LEU A 95 -9.92 -8.26 4.56
C LEU A 95 -11.42 -8.39 4.78
N LYS A 96 -11.97 -7.92 5.90
CA LYS A 96 -13.42 -7.95 6.15
C LYS A 96 -14.26 -7.19 5.12
N GLY A 97 -13.73 -6.14 4.52
CA GLY A 97 -14.44 -5.32 3.54
C GLY A 97 -14.42 -5.88 2.12
N LEU A 98 -13.34 -6.56 1.75
CA LEU A 98 -13.13 -7.09 0.40
C LEU A 98 -14.04 -8.31 0.09
N TRP A 99 -14.45 -9.07 1.11
CA TRP A 99 -15.21 -10.32 0.94
C TRP A 99 -16.69 -10.13 0.64
N THR A 100 -17.30 -9.01 0.97
CA THR A 100 -18.72 -8.77 0.68
C THR A 100 -19.05 -8.75 -0.83
N HIS A 101 -18.05 -8.58 -1.70
CA HIS A 101 -18.20 -8.67 -3.15
C HIS A 101 -17.99 -10.09 -3.70
N LEU A 102 -17.17 -10.92 -3.05
CA LEU A 102 -16.84 -12.28 -3.50
C LEU A 102 -17.86 -13.33 -3.01
N GLU A 103 -18.50 -13.12 -1.86
CA GLU A 103 -19.55 -14.01 -1.35
C GLU A 103 -20.74 -14.15 -2.30
N ARG A 104 -20.99 -13.17 -3.16
CA ARG A 104 -22.09 -13.22 -4.14
C ARG A 104 -21.76 -14.03 -5.40
N GLN A 105 -20.51 -14.42 -5.64
CA GLN A 105 -20.11 -15.11 -6.87
C GLN A 105 -19.87 -16.62 -6.72
N LYS A 106 -19.85 -17.18 -5.52
CA LYS A 106 -19.67 -18.63 -5.33
C LYS A 106 -20.72 -19.23 -4.40
N GLY A 107 -21.85 -19.58 -4.97
CA GLY A 107 -22.69 -20.65 -4.48
C GLY A 107 -22.04 -22.00 -4.83
N GLY A 108 -21.29 -22.59 -3.91
CA GLY A 108 -20.72 -23.92 -4.04
C GLY A 108 -20.65 -24.59 -2.67
N ILE A 109 -21.49 -25.59 -2.45
CA ILE A 109 -21.46 -26.49 -1.30
C ILE A 109 -20.19 -27.35 -1.41
N GLY A 110 -19.29 -27.25 -0.41
CA GLY A 110 -18.25 -28.24 -0.20
C GLY A 110 -16.83 -27.73 -0.30
N MET A 111 -16.29 -27.33 0.83
CA MET A 111 -14.91 -27.43 1.33
C MET A 111 -14.72 -26.54 2.57
N ARG A 112 -15.59 -26.67 3.56
CA ARG A 112 -15.42 -26.04 4.88
C ARG A 112 -15.13 -27.11 5.89
N GLY A 113 -13.97 -27.02 6.54
CA GLY A 113 -13.77 -27.69 7.81
C GLY A 113 -14.79 -27.16 8.84
N PRO A 114 -15.29 -27.98 9.76
CA PRO A 114 -16.27 -27.55 10.76
C PRO A 114 -15.66 -26.43 11.62
N GLY A 115 -16.16 -25.20 11.47
CA GLY A 115 -15.93 -24.07 12.36
C GLY A 115 -15.08 -22.90 11.85
N GLU A 116 -14.44 -22.97 10.68
CA GLU A 116 -13.65 -21.84 10.14
C GLU A 116 -14.40 -21.11 9.02
N THR A 117 -14.58 -19.79 9.17
CA THR A 117 -15.09 -18.94 8.08
C THR A 117 -13.98 -18.70 7.05
N GLU A 118 -14.32 -18.49 5.76
CA GLU A 118 -13.33 -18.17 4.70
C GLU A 118 -12.45 -16.97 5.09
N ILE A 119 -13.03 -15.98 5.78
CA ILE A 119 -12.31 -14.79 6.27
C ILE A 119 -11.24 -15.16 7.29
N GLU A 120 -11.46 -16.14 8.15
CA GLU A 120 -10.50 -16.57 9.15
C GLU A 120 -9.35 -17.34 8.51
N THR A 121 -9.66 -18.19 7.55
CA THR A 121 -8.66 -18.89 6.74
C THR A 121 -7.75 -17.91 6.00
N ASP A 122 -8.32 -16.90 5.34
CA ASP A 122 -7.52 -15.89 4.64
C ASP A 122 -6.69 -15.04 5.58
N ARG A 123 -7.23 -14.67 6.74
CA ARG A 123 -6.45 -13.98 7.76
C ARG A 123 -5.28 -14.80 8.25
N ARG A 124 -5.46 -16.12 8.40
CA ARG A 124 -4.37 -17.03 8.76
C ARG A 124 -3.31 -17.03 7.66
N ILE A 125 -3.70 -17.24 6.40
CA ILE A 125 -2.78 -17.22 5.25
C ILE A 125 -1.98 -15.91 5.19
N VAL A 126 -2.66 -14.77 5.36
CA VAL A 126 -1.98 -13.45 5.33
C VAL A 126 -1.03 -13.29 6.52
N ARG A 127 -1.40 -13.75 7.73
CA ARG A 127 -0.50 -13.71 8.91
C ARG A 127 0.72 -14.60 8.70
N ASP A 128 0.55 -15.79 8.15
CA ASP A 128 1.63 -16.72 7.85
C ASP A 128 2.57 -16.11 6.80
N LYS A 129 2.02 -15.45 5.79
CA LYS A 129 2.81 -14.73 4.78
C LYS A 129 3.60 -13.58 5.39
N ILE A 130 3.00 -12.78 6.27
CA ILE A 130 3.67 -11.72 7.03
C ILE A 130 4.84 -12.29 7.85
N SER A 131 4.62 -13.40 8.55
CA SER A 131 5.66 -14.07 9.35
C SER A 131 6.81 -14.55 8.48
N LEU A 132 6.51 -15.17 7.34
CA LEU A 132 7.50 -15.64 6.37
C LEU A 132 8.33 -14.48 5.80
N LEU A 133 7.69 -13.39 5.40
CA LEU A 133 8.36 -12.21 4.87
C LEU A 133 9.27 -11.53 5.90
N LYS A 134 8.85 -11.45 7.17
CA LYS A 134 9.71 -10.97 8.26
C LYS A 134 10.96 -11.83 8.43
N LYS A 135 10.83 -13.16 8.41
CA LYS A 135 11.98 -14.07 8.46
C LYS A 135 12.91 -13.89 7.26
N LYS A 136 12.34 -13.72 6.06
CA LYS A 136 13.09 -13.47 4.84
C LYS A 136 13.90 -12.17 4.92
N LEU A 137 13.33 -11.08 5.45
CA LEU A 137 14.05 -9.82 5.66
C LEU A 137 15.24 -10.00 6.60
N ILE A 138 15.07 -10.69 7.73
CA ILE A 138 16.16 -10.97 8.67
C ILE A 138 17.30 -11.73 7.98
N THR A 139 16.96 -12.69 7.11
CA THR A 139 17.96 -13.45 6.35
C THR A 139 18.71 -12.57 5.35
N ILE A 140 18.00 -11.70 4.63
CA ILE A 140 18.60 -10.73 3.70
C ILE A 140 19.51 -9.76 4.47
N ASP A 141 19.07 -9.24 5.62
CA ASP A 141 19.86 -8.34 6.46
C ASP A 141 21.18 -8.99 6.92
N LYS A 142 21.13 -10.26 7.34
CA LYS A 142 22.34 -11.03 7.69
C LYS A 142 23.29 -11.19 6.51
N GLN A 143 22.76 -11.49 5.31
CA GLN A 143 23.55 -11.61 4.09
C GLN A 143 24.19 -10.27 3.73
N MET A 144 23.43 -9.18 3.80
CA MET A 144 23.95 -7.82 3.55
C MET A 144 25.02 -7.42 4.59
N ALA A 145 24.84 -7.77 5.86
CA ALA A 145 25.83 -7.53 6.92
C ALA A 145 27.14 -8.27 6.62
N THR A 146 27.06 -9.54 6.20
CA THR A 146 28.24 -10.33 5.80
C THR A 146 28.96 -9.70 4.61
N GLN A 147 28.23 -9.29 3.57
CA GLN A 147 28.81 -8.62 2.40
C GLN A 147 29.47 -7.27 2.75
N ARG A 148 28.96 -6.60 3.79
CA ARG A 148 29.49 -5.31 4.27
C ARG A 148 30.64 -5.46 5.29
N GLY A 149 30.93 -6.66 5.75
CA GLY A 149 31.89 -6.93 6.83
C GLY A 149 33.29 -6.37 6.57
N ASN A 150 33.76 -6.34 5.31
CA ASN A 150 35.06 -5.81 4.93
C ASN A 150 35.10 -4.26 4.82
N ARG A 151 33.97 -3.56 5.04
CA ARG A 151 33.90 -2.09 4.93
C ARG A 151 33.96 -1.37 6.27
N GLY A 152 34.34 -2.05 7.36
CA GLY A 152 34.33 -1.52 8.72
C GLY A 152 35.27 -0.32 8.96
N ALA A 153 36.31 -0.14 8.14
CA ALA A 153 37.25 0.96 8.24
C ALA A 153 36.86 2.20 7.42
N LEU A 154 35.77 2.15 6.63
CA LEU A 154 35.36 3.25 5.76
C LEU A 154 34.35 4.17 6.46
N VAL A 155 34.47 5.46 6.23
CA VAL A 155 33.49 6.45 6.69
C VAL A 155 32.16 6.19 5.97
N ARG A 156 31.09 6.05 6.75
CA ARG A 156 29.73 5.87 6.22
C ARG A 156 28.99 7.19 6.27
N VAL A 157 28.48 7.62 5.13
CA VAL A 157 27.68 8.84 4.99
C VAL A 157 26.29 8.47 4.50
N ALA A 158 25.25 8.96 5.17
CA ALA A 158 23.86 8.82 4.75
C ALA A 158 23.35 10.16 4.21
N LEU A 159 22.82 10.16 2.98
CA LEU A 159 22.14 11.32 2.40
C LEU A 159 20.66 11.27 2.77
N VAL A 160 20.23 12.21 3.62
CA VAL A 160 18.84 12.30 4.09
C VAL A 160 18.18 13.56 3.55
N GLY A 161 16.92 13.48 3.17
CA GLY A 161 16.14 14.62 2.69
C GLY A 161 14.85 14.17 1.99
N TYR A 162 13.97 15.12 1.72
CA TYR A 162 12.72 14.87 1.00
C TYR A 162 12.94 14.31 -0.41
N THR A 163 11.90 13.73 -0.99
CA THR A 163 11.90 13.30 -2.39
C THR A 163 12.21 14.49 -3.30
N ASN A 164 12.93 14.22 -4.40
CA ASN A 164 13.25 15.21 -5.43
C ASN A 164 14.14 16.41 -5.00
N VAL A 165 14.91 16.31 -3.90
CA VAL A 165 15.88 17.32 -3.47
C VAL A 165 17.29 17.10 -4.04
N GLY A 166 17.46 16.21 -5.00
CA GLY A 166 18.73 15.97 -5.67
C GLY A 166 19.68 14.98 -4.96
N LYS A 167 19.21 14.16 -4.00
CA LYS A 167 20.06 13.17 -3.30
C LYS A 167 20.77 12.21 -4.26
N SER A 168 20.03 11.62 -5.19
CA SER A 168 20.59 10.68 -6.19
C SER A 168 21.56 11.38 -7.15
N THR A 169 21.29 12.62 -7.52
CA THR A 169 22.19 13.43 -8.34
C THR A 169 23.49 13.70 -7.61
N LEU A 170 23.41 14.11 -6.33
CA LEU A 170 24.60 14.34 -5.51
C LEU A 170 25.41 13.05 -5.32
N MET A 171 24.73 11.92 -5.10
CA MET A 171 25.37 10.61 -4.97
C MET A 171 26.12 10.23 -6.25
N ASN A 172 25.55 10.46 -7.43
CA ASN A 172 26.18 10.19 -8.71
C ASN A 172 27.47 11.04 -8.90
N VAL A 173 27.41 12.32 -8.52
CA VAL A 173 28.58 13.21 -8.60
C VAL A 173 29.71 12.74 -7.67
N ILE A 174 29.37 12.36 -6.43
CA ILE A 174 30.40 11.98 -5.42
C ILE A 174 30.93 10.58 -5.71
N ALA A 175 30.06 9.61 -6.02
CA ALA A 175 30.44 8.21 -6.19
C ALA A 175 30.89 7.86 -7.61
N LYS A 176 30.80 8.79 -8.58
CA LYS A 176 30.97 8.52 -10.01
C LYS A 176 30.18 7.30 -10.47
N SER A 177 28.94 7.17 -10.00
CA SER A 177 28.05 6.05 -10.25
C SER A 177 26.85 6.51 -11.09
N ASP A 178 26.27 5.60 -11.87
CA ASP A 178 25.07 5.86 -12.67
C ASP A 178 23.80 5.37 -11.90
N VAL A 179 23.56 5.92 -10.72
CA VAL A 179 22.30 5.68 -10.03
C VAL A 179 21.19 6.44 -10.75
N PHE A 180 20.11 5.76 -11.03
CA PHE A 180 18.95 6.34 -11.71
C PHE A 180 18.43 7.57 -10.95
N ALA A 181 18.62 8.74 -11.54
CA ALA A 181 18.18 10.01 -10.99
C ALA A 181 17.24 10.68 -11.99
N GLU A 182 15.94 10.66 -11.72
CA GLU A 182 14.93 11.39 -12.48
C GLU A 182 14.25 12.44 -11.59
N ASN A 183 13.76 13.50 -12.22
CA ASN A 183 12.97 14.53 -11.55
C ASN A 183 11.54 14.02 -11.30
N LYS A 184 11.41 12.87 -10.67
CA LYS A 184 10.15 12.21 -10.32
C LYS A 184 10.16 11.83 -8.84
N LEU A 185 8.99 11.92 -8.22
CA LEU A 185 8.78 11.41 -6.86
C LEU A 185 9.05 9.90 -6.83
N PHE A 186 9.81 9.45 -5.81
CA PHE A 186 10.15 8.04 -5.63
C PHE A 186 10.91 7.41 -6.80
N ALA A 187 11.82 8.16 -7.44
CA ALA A 187 12.64 7.64 -8.53
C ALA A 187 13.56 6.50 -8.07
N THR A 188 14.08 6.59 -6.85
CA THR A 188 14.89 5.55 -6.20
C THR A 188 14.23 5.11 -4.89
N LEU A 189 14.14 3.82 -4.67
CA LEU A 189 13.47 3.17 -3.53
C LEU A 189 14.45 2.43 -2.60
N ASP A 190 15.72 2.36 -2.96
CA ASP A 190 16.76 1.66 -2.19
C ASP A 190 17.65 2.64 -1.43
#